data_baf94f26fac8e3de93fb3ad2a498db67
#
_entry.id   baf94f26fac8e3de93fb3ad2a498db67
#
_cell.length_a   1.000
_cell.length_b   1.000
_cell.length_c   1.000
_cell.angle_alpha   90.00
_cell.angle_beta   90.00
_cell.angle_gamma   90.00
#
_symmetry.space_group_name_H-M   'P 1'
#
loop_
_entity.id
_entity.type
_entity.pdbx_description
1 polymer ?
#
loop_
_entity_poly.entity_id
_entity_poly.type
_entity_poly.pdbx_seq_one_letter_code
_entity_poly.pdbx_strand_id
1 'polypeptide(L)'
;MCGICGFVGKVEDKSAILEKMMNRIIHRGPDDAGTYEKKEAALGFRRLSIIDLENGHQPMFNENGDVVIVFNGEIYNHREVRRDLEEKGHIFKNASDTECLIHAYEEYKEGMLSRLRGMFGFAVWDEKENTLFMARDFFGIKPLYYSCLLYTSPSPRD
;
A
#
# COMPACT_ATOMS: atom_id res chain seq x y z
N MET A 1 1.78 -14.52 -4.46
CA MET A 1 1.31 -13.12 -4.57
C MET A 1 1.05 -12.60 -3.17
N CYS A 2 1.54 -11.41 -2.85
CA CYS A 2 1.37 -10.81 -1.53
C CYS A 2 -0.10 -10.53 -1.19
N GLY A 3 -0.39 -10.36 0.08
CA GLY A 3 -1.70 -9.96 0.59
C GLY A 3 -1.61 -8.64 1.33
N ILE A 4 -2.59 -7.78 1.14
CA ILE A 4 -2.74 -6.54 1.89
C ILE A 4 -4.11 -6.50 2.56
N CYS A 5 -4.18 -5.92 3.74
CA CYS A 5 -5.44 -5.66 4.45
C CYS A 5 -5.27 -4.45 5.37
N GLY A 6 -6.36 -3.91 5.86
CA GLY A 6 -6.31 -2.80 6.79
C GLY A 6 -7.66 -2.16 7.00
N PHE A 7 -7.69 -1.18 7.86
CA PHE A 7 -8.89 -0.37 8.13
C PHE A 7 -8.50 1.00 8.69
N VAL A 8 -9.42 1.93 8.61
CA VAL A 8 -9.32 3.26 9.20
C VAL A 8 -10.53 3.49 10.09
N GLY A 9 -10.30 4.05 11.26
CA GLY A 9 -11.33 4.40 12.23
C GLY A 9 -10.88 4.24 13.67
N LYS A 10 -11.68 4.80 14.57
CA LYS A 10 -11.51 4.63 16.02
C LYS A 10 -12.08 3.29 16.43
N VAL A 11 -11.21 2.30 16.55
CA VAL A 11 -11.58 0.93 16.89
C VAL A 11 -10.78 0.51 18.12
N GLU A 12 -11.45 -0.11 19.09
CA GLU A 12 -10.79 -0.81 20.20
C GLU A 12 -10.14 -2.09 19.67
N ASP A 13 -9.06 -2.53 20.31
CA ASP A 13 -8.33 -3.76 19.96
C ASP A 13 -7.89 -3.86 18.49
N LYS A 14 -7.37 -2.76 17.93
CA LYS A 14 -6.88 -2.70 16.53
C LYS A 14 -5.96 -3.85 16.18
N SER A 15 -4.99 -4.14 17.05
CA SER A 15 -4.01 -5.22 16.85
C SER A 15 -4.69 -6.57 16.68
N ALA A 16 -5.64 -6.91 17.53
CA ALA A 16 -6.35 -8.18 17.46
C ALA A 16 -7.22 -8.28 16.19
N ILE A 17 -7.80 -7.18 15.75
CA ILE A 17 -8.59 -7.12 14.51
C ILE A 17 -7.67 -7.28 13.30
N LEU A 18 -6.56 -6.52 13.25
CA LEU A 18 -5.60 -6.58 12.15
C LEU A 18 -4.98 -7.98 12.05
N GLU A 19 -4.62 -8.59 13.17
CA GLU A 19 -4.13 -9.96 13.21
C GLU A 19 -5.13 -10.97 12.62
N LYS A 20 -6.41 -10.87 12.99
CA LYS A 20 -7.46 -11.71 12.42
C LYS A 20 -7.60 -11.50 10.90
N MET A 21 -7.53 -10.27 10.42
CA MET A 21 -7.54 -9.97 8.99
C MET A 21 -6.34 -10.59 8.29
N MET A 22 -5.14 -10.42 8.82
CA MET A 22 -3.90 -10.99 8.28
C MET A 22 -3.90 -12.51 8.26
N ASN A 23 -4.48 -13.15 9.27
CA ASN A 23 -4.61 -14.60 9.33
C ASN A 23 -5.58 -15.15 8.25
N ARG A 24 -6.60 -14.37 7.85
CA ARG A 24 -7.48 -14.74 6.73
C ARG A 24 -6.79 -14.74 5.38
N ILE A 25 -5.74 -13.94 5.21
CA ILE A 25 -4.98 -13.81 3.95
C ILE A 25 -3.60 -14.46 4.00
N ILE A 26 -3.29 -15.28 5.01
CA ILE A 26 -1.98 -15.93 5.18
C ILE A 26 -1.59 -16.78 3.96
N HIS A 27 -2.56 -17.42 3.30
CA HIS A 27 -2.35 -18.21 2.09
C HIS A 27 -1.82 -17.41 0.90
N ARG A 28 -1.96 -16.09 0.91
CA ARG A 28 -1.43 -15.20 -0.13
C ARG A 28 0.05 -14.88 0.05
N GLY A 29 0.51 -14.89 1.28
CA GLY A 29 1.91 -14.57 1.61
C GLY A 29 2.29 -15.20 2.96
N PRO A 30 2.74 -16.46 2.93
CA PRO A 30 3.07 -17.19 4.16
C PRO A 30 4.45 -16.86 4.72
N ASP A 31 5.34 -16.24 3.92
CA ASP A 31 6.77 -16.19 4.21
C ASP A 31 7.14 -15.09 5.21
N ASP A 32 6.45 -13.94 5.15
CA ASP A 32 6.70 -12.81 6.02
C ASP A 32 5.42 -11.99 6.25
N ALA A 33 5.44 -11.18 7.30
CA ALA A 33 4.32 -10.32 7.67
C ALA A 33 4.81 -9.01 8.27
N GLY A 34 4.10 -7.93 7.97
CA GLY A 34 4.33 -6.64 8.60
C GLY A 34 3.04 -5.92 8.93
N THR A 35 3.09 -5.10 9.97
CA THR A 35 1.95 -4.32 10.44
C THR A 35 2.32 -2.87 10.68
N TYR A 36 1.35 -2.01 10.47
CA TYR A 36 1.37 -0.62 10.90
C TYR A 36 0.10 -0.32 11.68
N GLU A 37 0.28 0.27 12.85
CA GLU A 37 -0.83 0.64 13.71
C GLU A 37 -0.53 1.98 14.38
N LYS A 38 -1.25 3.00 14.00
CA LYS A 38 -1.21 4.31 14.66
C LYS A 38 -2.57 4.99 14.57
N LYS A 39 -2.88 5.80 15.62
CA LYS A 39 -4.09 6.62 15.69
C LYS A 39 -5.33 5.92 15.12
N GLU A 40 -5.74 6.29 13.92
CA GLU A 40 -6.98 5.81 13.29
C GLU A 40 -6.75 4.78 12.18
N ALA A 41 -5.49 4.47 11.82
CA ALA A 41 -5.17 3.54 10.75
C ALA A 41 -4.48 2.26 11.25
N ALA A 42 -4.82 1.15 10.61
CA ALA A 42 -4.13 -0.12 10.75
C ALA A 42 -3.97 -0.76 9.36
N LEU A 43 -2.74 -1.07 8.98
CA LEU A 43 -2.39 -1.70 7.71
C LEU A 43 -1.60 -2.97 7.96
N GLY A 44 -1.90 -4.03 7.21
CA GLY A 44 -1.23 -5.32 7.29
C GLY A 44 -0.77 -5.79 5.92
N PHE A 45 0.39 -6.43 5.93
CA PHE A 45 1.04 -6.99 4.75
C PHE A 45 1.44 -8.44 4.98
N ARG A 46 1.16 -9.30 4.02
CA ARG A 46 1.63 -10.69 3.94
C ARG A 46 2.48 -10.87 2.69
N ARG A 47 3.69 -11.37 2.86
CA ARG A 47 4.67 -11.52 1.79
C ARG A 47 4.74 -12.95 1.27
N LEU A 48 4.75 -13.07 -0.06
CA LEU A 48 5.24 -14.23 -0.75
C LEU A 48 6.59 -13.85 -1.38
N SER A 49 7.67 -14.39 -0.83
CA SER A 49 9.04 -14.11 -1.24
C SER A 49 9.42 -14.98 -2.43
N ILE A 50 9.47 -14.40 -3.65
CA ILE A 50 9.91 -15.11 -4.84
C ILE A 50 11.34 -14.68 -5.21
N ILE A 51 11.66 -13.41 -5.02
CA ILE A 51 12.97 -12.83 -5.32
C ILE A 51 13.20 -11.69 -4.31
N ASP A 52 14.46 -11.45 -3.91
CA ASP A 52 14.90 -10.37 -3.02
C ASP A 52 14.33 -10.43 -1.59
N LEU A 53 15.03 -11.13 -0.72
CA LEU A 53 14.68 -11.31 0.68
C LEU A 53 14.94 -10.04 1.53
N GLU A 54 15.82 -9.13 1.09
CA GLU A 54 16.32 -8.04 1.94
C GLU A 54 15.58 -6.71 1.76
N ASN A 55 15.03 -6.41 0.59
CA ASN A 55 14.55 -5.05 0.27
C ASN A 55 13.02 -4.89 0.13
N GLY A 56 12.25 -5.89 0.41
CA GLY A 56 10.80 -5.87 0.18
C GLY A 56 9.93 -5.85 1.43
N HIS A 57 10.48 -5.45 2.58
CA HIS A 57 9.70 -5.34 3.80
C HIS A 57 8.63 -4.25 3.69
N GLN A 58 7.41 -4.63 4.05
CA GLN A 58 6.27 -3.71 4.11
C GLN A 58 5.52 -3.96 5.43
N PRO A 59 4.81 -2.97 5.95
CA PRO A 59 4.57 -1.62 5.40
C PRO A 59 5.87 -0.80 5.27
N MET A 60 5.98 -0.04 4.16
CA MET A 60 7.14 0.83 3.90
C MET A 60 6.79 2.28 4.21
N PHE A 61 7.77 3.03 4.69
CA PHE A 61 7.61 4.41 5.13
C PHE A 61 8.45 5.35 4.28
N ASN A 62 7.99 6.61 4.19
CA ASN A 62 8.84 7.70 3.75
C ASN A 62 9.90 8.04 4.82
N GLU A 63 10.79 9.00 4.52
CA GLU A 63 11.89 9.39 5.41
C GLU A 63 11.42 9.94 6.76
N ASN A 64 10.28 10.62 6.76
CA ASN A 64 9.71 11.26 7.94
C ASN A 64 8.83 10.31 8.77
N GLY A 65 8.44 9.16 8.22
CA GLY A 65 7.60 8.17 8.87
C GLY A 65 6.12 8.57 8.99
N ASP A 66 5.68 9.55 8.21
CA ASP A 66 4.31 10.07 8.19
C ASP A 66 3.47 9.59 6.99
N VAL A 67 4.13 9.03 5.98
CA VAL A 67 3.49 8.32 4.87
C VAL A 67 3.89 6.86 4.93
N VAL A 68 2.91 5.97 4.88
CA VAL A 68 3.13 4.52 4.90
C VAL A 68 2.32 3.82 3.82
N ILE A 69 2.94 2.85 3.15
CA ILE A 69 2.32 2.08 2.06
C ILE A 69 2.32 0.58 2.34
N VAL A 70 1.24 -0.09 1.92
CA VAL A 70 1.18 -1.53 1.66
C VAL A 70 0.81 -1.74 0.19
N PHE A 71 1.57 -2.59 -0.48
CA PHE A 71 1.51 -2.75 -1.93
C PHE A 71 1.59 -4.23 -2.33
N ASN A 72 0.71 -4.64 -3.23
CA ASN A 72 0.73 -5.93 -3.89
C ASN A 72 0.71 -5.72 -5.40
N GLY A 73 1.82 -5.94 -6.06
CA GLY A 73 1.91 -5.72 -7.50
C GLY A 73 3.32 -5.64 -8.02
N GLU A 74 3.44 -5.00 -9.18
CA GLU A 74 4.70 -4.66 -9.83
C GLU A 74 4.49 -3.42 -10.69
N ILE A 75 5.34 -2.41 -10.53
CA ILE A 75 5.34 -1.19 -11.33
C ILE A 75 6.40 -1.34 -12.42
N TYR A 76 5.97 -1.62 -13.64
CA TYR A 76 6.87 -1.95 -14.76
C TYR A 76 7.78 -0.80 -15.16
N ASN A 77 7.30 0.44 -15.03
CA ASN A 77 8.06 1.63 -15.35
C ASN A 77 8.68 2.32 -14.11
N HIS A 78 8.91 1.59 -13.01
CA HIS A 78 9.45 2.16 -11.77
C HIS A 78 10.78 2.88 -11.98
N ARG A 79 11.64 2.42 -12.90
CA ARG A 79 12.92 3.07 -13.21
C ARG A 79 12.76 4.45 -13.87
N GLU A 80 11.73 4.59 -14.69
CA GLU A 80 11.40 5.86 -15.33
C GLU A 80 10.82 6.85 -14.30
N VAL A 81 9.88 6.37 -13.49
CA VAL A 81 9.28 7.13 -12.39
C VAL A 81 10.35 7.57 -11.39
N ARG A 82 11.25 6.66 -11.01
CA ARG A 82 12.36 6.95 -10.11
C ARG A 82 13.24 8.09 -10.63
N ARG A 83 13.66 8.03 -11.90
CA ARG A 83 14.49 9.08 -12.50
C ARG A 83 13.82 10.45 -12.45
N ASP A 84 12.53 10.53 -12.78
CA ASP A 84 11.76 11.78 -12.71
C ASP A 84 11.69 12.31 -11.26
N LEU A 85 11.57 11.43 -10.27
CA LEU A 85 11.55 11.80 -8.85
C LEU A 85 12.95 12.22 -8.34
N GLU A 86 14.02 11.53 -8.77
CA GLU A 86 15.41 11.92 -8.45
C GLU A 86 15.74 13.31 -9.02
N GLU A 87 15.29 13.64 -10.24
CA GLU A 87 15.42 14.98 -10.82
C GLU A 87 14.69 16.06 -10.00
N LYS A 88 13.68 15.68 -9.23
CA LYS A 88 12.93 16.55 -8.30
C LYS A 88 13.51 16.60 -6.89
N GLY A 89 14.57 15.85 -6.64
CA GLY A 89 15.30 15.88 -5.39
C GLY A 89 14.94 14.76 -4.41
N HIS A 90 14.10 13.79 -4.79
CA HIS A 90 13.85 12.62 -3.95
C HIS A 90 15.09 11.72 -3.85
N ILE A 91 15.37 11.22 -2.66
CA ILE A 91 16.52 10.36 -2.37
C ILE A 91 16.02 8.95 -2.06
N PHE A 92 16.46 7.99 -2.85
CA PHE A 92 16.08 6.60 -2.71
C PHE A 92 17.10 5.82 -1.88
N LYS A 93 16.63 4.96 -0.99
CA LYS A 93 17.45 4.08 -0.14
C LYS A 93 17.61 2.68 -0.70
N ASN A 94 16.65 2.24 -1.52
CA ASN A 94 16.65 0.93 -2.14
C ASN A 94 16.19 1.02 -3.61
N ALA A 95 16.14 -0.12 -4.30
CA ALA A 95 15.77 -0.18 -5.71
C ALA A 95 14.33 -0.67 -5.93
N SER A 96 13.50 -0.75 -4.86
CA SER A 96 12.16 -1.30 -4.97
C SER A 96 11.19 -0.35 -5.68
N ASP A 97 10.23 -0.92 -6.37
CA ASP A 97 9.11 -0.19 -6.94
C ASP A 97 8.16 0.36 -5.86
N THR A 98 8.14 -0.25 -4.68
CA THR A 98 7.38 0.25 -3.52
C THR A 98 7.87 1.61 -3.06
N GLU A 99 9.20 1.83 -3.01
CA GLU A 99 9.76 3.13 -2.66
C GLU A 99 9.42 4.19 -3.71
N CYS A 100 9.41 3.81 -5.00
CA CYS A 100 8.93 4.70 -6.06
C CYS A 100 7.48 5.15 -5.84
N LEU A 101 6.61 4.26 -5.34
CA LEU A 101 5.22 4.62 -5.06
C LEU A 101 5.09 5.62 -3.91
N ILE A 102 5.90 5.48 -2.85
CA ILE A 102 5.89 6.43 -1.73
C ILE A 102 6.27 7.83 -2.22
N HIS A 103 7.42 7.96 -2.89
CA HIS A 103 7.87 9.24 -3.40
C HIS A 103 6.95 9.82 -4.48
N ALA A 104 6.36 8.96 -5.32
CA ALA A 104 5.36 9.40 -6.28
C ALA A 104 4.10 9.96 -5.60
N TYR A 105 3.68 9.37 -4.48
CA TYR A 105 2.58 9.88 -3.68
C TYR A 105 2.94 11.23 -3.02
N GLU A 106 4.14 11.37 -2.48
CA GLU A 106 4.60 12.63 -1.89
C GLU A 106 4.56 13.77 -2.91
N GLU A 107 5.06 13.52 -4.12
CA GLU A 107 5.20 14.52 -5.18
C GLU A 107 3.88 14.83 -5.90
N TYR A 108 3.07 13.79 -6.18
CA TYR A 108 1.93 13.93 -7.11
C TYR A 108 0.58 13.63 -6.50
N LYS A 109 0.53 13.12 -5.25
CA LYS A 109 -0.71 12.65 -4.62
C LYS A 109 -1.46 11.69 -5.57
N GLU A 110 -2.77 11.88 -5.74
CA GLU A 110 -3.58 11.06 -6.67
C GLU A 110 -3.13 11.15 -8.14
N GLY A 111 -2.49 12.25 -8.53
CA GLY A 111 -1.93 12.44 -9.87
C GLY A 111 -0.85 11.42 -10.26
N MET A 112 -0.26 10.72 -9.28
CA MET A 112 0.68 9.64 -9.52
C MET A 112 0.11 8.54 -10.43
N LEU A 113 -1.19 8.25 -10.34
CA LEU A 113 -1.83 7.15 -11.06
C LEU A 113 -1.68 7.26 -12.58
N SER A 114 -1.67 8.47 -13.12
CA SER A 114 -1.48 8.72 -14.56
C SER A 114 -0.07 8.39 -15.05
N ARG A 115 0.89 8.29 -14.13
CA ARG A 115 2.32 8.04 -14.40
C ARG A 115 2.72 6.58 -14.24
N LEU A 116 1.87 5.78 -13.59
CA LEU A 116 2.18 4.38 -13.29
C LEU A 116 1.77 3.46 -14.42
N ARG A 117 2.62 2.49 -14.73
CA ARG A 117 2.33 1.35 -15.59
C ARG A 117 2.67 0.07 -14.86
N GLY A 118 1.70 -0.81 -14.72
CA GLY A 118 1.92 -2.04 -13.97
C GLY A 118 0.62 -2.74 -13.60
N MET A 119 0.75 -3.76 -12.79
CA MET A 119 -0.35 -4.47 -12.16
C MET A 119 -0.25 -4.25 -10.65
N PHE A 120 -1.23 -3.60 -10.04
CA PHE A 120 -1.11 -3.19 -8.67
C PHE A 120 -2.43 -3.05 -7.91
N GLY A 121 -2.34 -3.31 -6.61
CA GLY A 121 -3.28 -2.85 -5.61
C GLY A 121 -2.48 -2.33 -4.42
N PHE A 122 -2.72 -1.12 -3.97
CA PHE A 122 -2.02 -0.53 -2.84
C PHE A 122 -2.94 0.32 -1.96
N ALA A 123 -2.47 0.55 -0.75
CA ALA A 123 -3.05 1.53 0.17
C ALA A 123 -1.92 2.37 0.78
N VAL A 124 -2.06 3.69 0.72
CA VAL A 124 -1.19 4.67 1.34
C VAL A 124 -1.95 5.37 2.46
N TRP A 125 -1.39 5.37 3.66
CA TRP A 125 -1.86 6.18 4.76
C TRP A 125 -0.95 7.40 4.92
N ASP A 126 -1.54 8.58 4.81
CA ASP A 126 -0.89 9.86 5.06
C ASP A 126 -1.35 10.36 6.42
N GLU A 127 -0.44 10.35 7.39
CA GLU A 127 -0.74 10.71 8.77
C GLU A 127 -1.01 12.20 8.95
N LYS A 128 -0.37 13.05 8.14
CA LYS A 128 -0.56 14.50 8.17
C LYS A 128 -1.92 14.92 7.62
N GLU A 129 -2.27 14.33 6.48
CA GLU A 129 -3.55 14.61 5.81
C GLU A 129 -4.71 13.81 6.44
N ASN A 130 -4.40 12.85 7.33
CA ASN A 130 -5.36 11.89 7.90
C ASN A 130 -6.20 11.20 6.83
N THR A 131 -5.52 10.75 5.76
CA THR A 131 -6.14 10.22 4.54
C THR A 131 -5.63 8.84 4.20
N LEU A 132 -6.56 7.92 3.91
CA LEU A 132 -6.25 6.64 3.30
C LEU A 132 -6.50 6.73 1.78
N PHE A 133 -5.42 6.73 1.01
CA PHE A 133 -5.47 6.69 -0.45
C PHE A 133 -5.29 5.25 -0.93
N MET A 134 -6.25 4.75 -1.67
CA MET A 134 -6.22 3.39 -2.22
C MET A 134 -6.38 3.41 -3.73
N ALA A 135 -5.62 2.58 -4.42
CA ALA A 135 -5.75 2.42 -5.86
C ALA A 135 -5.45 1.00 -6.33
N ARG A 136 -6.01 0.66 -7.48
CA ARG A 136 -5.70 -0.56 -8.21
C ARG A 136 -5.42 -0.23 -9.68
N ASP A 137 -4.73 -1.15 -10.36
CA ASP A 137 -4.45 -0.99 -11.77
C ASP A 137 -5.72 -0.91 -12.62
N PHE A 138 -5.59 -0.31 -13.81
CA PHE A 138 -6.69 0.00 -14.71
C PHE A 138 -7.55 -1.23 -15.08
N PHE A 139 -6.92 -2.39 -15.25
CA PHE A 139 -7.61 -3.62 -15.61
C PHE A 139 -8.08 -4.44 -14.39
N GLY A 140 -7.73 -4.01 -13.17
CA GLY A 140 -8.04 -4.76 -11.96
C GLY A 140 -7.34 -6.10 -11.86
N ILE A 141 -6.13 -6.24 -12.44
CA ILE A 141 -5.33 -7.47 -12.39
C ILE A 141 -5.02 -7.85 -10.95
N LYS A 142 -4.71 -6.85 -10.11
CA LYS A 142 -4.62 -7.03 -8.67
C LYS A 142 -5.93 -6.65 -8.02
N PRO A 143 -6.59 -7.57 -7.29
CA PRO A 143 -7.85 -7.28 -6.62
C PRO A 143 -7.64 -6.29 -5.47
N LEU A 144 -8.54 -5.33 -5.35
CA LEU A 144 -8.67 -4.45 -4.20
C LEU A 144 -10.15 -4.31 -3.87
N TYR A 145 -10.51 -4.66 -2.64
CA TYR A 145 -11.88 -4.59 -2.13
C TYR A 145 -11.92 -3.66 -0.93
N TYR A 146 -12.98 -2.89 -0.81
CA TYR A 146 -13.22 -2.07 0.37
C TYR A 146 -14.68 -2.17 0.80
N SER A 147 -14.90 -1.94 2.08
CA SER A 147 -16.22 -1.82 2.67
C SER A 147 -16.28 -0.59 3.56
N CYS A 148 -17.34 0.19 3.45
CA CYS A 148 -17.59 1.32 4.33
C CYS A 148 -18.76 0.97 5.26
N LEU A 149 -18.47 0.80 6.54
CA LEU A 149 -19.48 0.41 7.53
C LEU A 149 -20.41 1.56 7.93
N LEU A 150 -20.04 2.82 7.61
CA LEU A 150 -20.83 4.01 7.94
C LEU A 150 -21.80 4.42 6.82
N TYR A 151 -21.60 3.92 5.59
CA TYR A 151 -22.45 4.17 4.43
C TYR A 151 -22.69 2.87 3.69
N THR A 152 -23.88 2.33 3.82
CA THR A 152 -24.38 1.34 2.85
C THR A 152 -24.93 2.10 1.65
N SER A 153 -24.08 2.51 0.75
CA SER A 153 -24.51 2.89 -0.59
C SER A 153 -24.83 1.60 -1.35
N PRO A 154 -25.99 1.47 -1.98
CA PRO A 154 -26.23 0.36 -2.89
C PRO A 154 -25.16 0.34 -3.96
N SER A 155 -24.61 -0.84 -4.21
CA SER A 155 -23.62 -1.02 -5.26
C SER A 155 -24.22 -0.58 -6.61
N PRO A 156 -23.49 0.17 -7.45
CA PRO A 156 -23.97 0.51 -8.79
C PRO A 156 -24.13 -0.70 -9.73
N ARG A 157 -24.05 -1.92 -9.20
CA ARG A 157 -24.17 -3.18 -9.94
C ARG A 157 -25.42 -3.99 -9.62
N ASP A 158 -26.33 -3.46 -8.80
CA ASP A 158 -27.63 -4.08 -8.57
C ASP A 158 -28.66 -3.56 -9.57
#